data_7ff5eaca130a521db142f5d281396356
#
_entry.id   7ff5eaca130a521db142f5d281396356
#
_cell.length_a   1.000
_cell.length_b   1.000
_cell.length_c   1.000
_cell.angle_alpha   90.00
_cell.angle_beta   90.00
_cell.angle_gamma   90.00
#
_symmetry.space_group_name_H-M   'P 1'
#
loop_
_entity.id
_entity.type
_entity.pdbx_description
1 polymer ?
#
loop_
_entity_poly.entity_id
_entity_poly.type
_entity_poly.pdbx_seq_one_letter_code
_entity_poly.pdbx_strand_id
1 'polypeptide(L)'
;MSTNTSSPKSAGNRVGSVQCENTTLHLLKANDYVANAIRERLKDVCVINVCSSPGSGKTTLMQETGKLLANDLNISVLVGDPETERDAIRMREVGINALQIVTGGMCHIEAQMILQALDHIDITGTDLLFIENVGNLLCPSAFDLGEDYRVTLLATTEGDDKPKKYPRMFLTSELMLVSKSDLLPYVPFSVDAVTKDAREVNPNIEVMTISTLKNEGIEEWCNWLKEKVKQKKESRLQTEVK
;
A
#
# COMPACT_ATOMS: atom_id res chain seq x y z
N MET A 1 -51.68 -41.66 -46.36
CA MET A 1 -51.80 -40.25 -45.84
C MET A 1 -50.92 -40.17 -44.59
N SER A 2 -49.70 -39.68 -44.70
CA SER A 2 -48.75 -39.60 -43.61
C SER A 2 -48.51 -38.13 -43.36
N THR A 3 -48.92 -37.66 -42.25
CA THR A 3 -48.69 -36.27 -41.79
C THR A 3 -47.41 -36.18 -41.01
N ASN A 4 -46.46 -35.49 -41.55
CA ASN A 4 -45.18 -35.17 -40.95
C ASN A 4 -45.33 -33.90 -40.09
N THR A 5 -45.23 -34.01 -38.75
CA THR A 5 -45.18 -32.88 -37.86
C THR A 5 -43.76 -32.68 -37.37
N SER A 6 -43.09 -31.70 -37.94
CA SER A 6 -41.78 -31.23 -37.52
C SER A 6 -41.95 -30.27 -36.33
N SER A 7 -41.40 -30.63 -35.16
CA SER A 7 -41.30 -29.78 -33.99
C SER A 7 -40.21 -28.70 -34.17
N PRO A 8 -40.43 -27.47 -33.73
CA PRO A 8 -39.40 -26.42 -33.81
C PRO A 8 -38.31 -26.65 -32.77
N LYS A 9 -37.04 -26.61 -33.20
CA LYS A 9 -35.86 -26.61 -32.32
C LYS A 9 -35.84 -25.29 -31.53
N SER A 10 -35.87 -25.42 -30.22
CA SER A 10 -35.65 -24.30 -29.31
C SER A 10 -34.23 -23.72 -29.51
N ALA A 11 -34.18 -22.47 -29.95
CA ALA A 11 -32.95 -21.68 -29.95
C ALA A 11 -32.59 -21.38 -28.51
N GLY A 12 -31.57 -22.05 -27.97
CA GLY A 12 -31.01 -21.73 -26.66
C GLY A 12 -30.43 -20.31 -26.68
N ASN A 13 -30.99 -19.42 -25.87
CA ASN A 13 -30.40 -18.12 -25.54
C ASN A 13 -29.01 -18.35 -24.97
N ARG A 14 -27.96 -18.16 -25.75
CA ARG A 14 -26.62 -17.94 -25.25
C ARG A 14 -26.63 -16.56 -24.61
N VAL A 15 -26.73 -16.51 -23.29
CA VAL A 15 -26.40 -15.30 -22.53
C VAL A 15 -24.94 -14.99 -22.82
N GLY A 16 -24.71 -13.93 -23.58
CA GLY A 16 -23.37 -13.49 -23.93
C GLY A 16 -22.62 -13.14 -22.61
N SER A 17 -21.48 -13.75 -22.38
CA SER A 17 -20.57 -13.33 -21.32
C SER A 17 -20.11 -11.91 -21.62
N VAL A 18 -20.46 -10.96 -20.78
CA VAL A 18 -19.92 -9.60 -20.83
C VAL A 18 -18.44 -9.70 -20.49
N GLN A 19 -17.56 -9.27 -21.39
CA GLN A 19 -16.12 -9.21 -21.12
C GLN A 19 -15.84 -8.04 -20.15
N CYS A 20 -15.91 -8.30 -18.84
CA CYS A 20 -15.55 -7.33 -17.80
C CYS A 20 -14.04 -6.99 -17.82
N GLU A 21 -13.20 -7.85 -18.43
CA GLU A 21 -11.74 -7.68 -18.49
C GLU A 21 -11.30 -6.36 -19.15
N ASN A 22 -11.96 -5.94 -20.23
CA ASN A 22 -11.58 -4.71 -20.92
C ASN A 22 -11.82 -3.45 -20.09
N THR A 23 -12.89 -3.40 -19.31
CA THR A 23 -13.22 -2.23 -18.48
C THR A 23 -12.22 -2.06 -17.32
N THR A 24 -11.88 -3.14 -16.63
CA THR A 24 -10.89 -3.13 -15.56
C THR A 24 -9.50 -2.72 -16.08
N LEU A 25 -9.09 -3.24 -17.22
CA LEU A 25 -7.80 -2.89 -17.83
C LEU A 25 -7.74 -1.41 -18.24
N HIS A 26 -8.84 -0.84 -18.74
CA HIS A 26 -8.91 0.60 -19.05
C HIS A 26 -8.82 1.47 -17.80
N LEU A 27 -9.48 1.09 -16.70
CA LEU A 27 -9.40 1.80 -15.43
C LEU A 27 -7.99 1.77 -14.86
N LEU A 28 -7.31 0.63 -14.86
CA LEU A 28 -5.93 0.52 -14.39
C LEU A 28 -4.96 1.36 -15.24
N LYS A 29 -5.09 1.34 -16.58
CA LYS A 29 -4.26 2.19 -17.45
C LYS A 29 -4.49 3.68 -17.20
N ALA A 30 -5.73 4.11 -16.95
CA ALA A 30 -6.04 5.50 -16.61
C ALA A 30 -5.40 5.87 -15.25
N ASN A 31 -5.45 4.97 -14.26
CA ASN A 31 -4.78 5.14 -12.99
C ASN A 31 -3.26 5.26 -13.16
N ASP A 32 -2.63 4.39 -13.96
CA ASP A 32 -1.18 4.40 -14.20
C ASP A 32 -0.73 5.72 -14.87
N TYR A 33 -1.54 6.29 -15.76
CA TYR A 33 -1.25 7.60 -16.34
C TYR A 33 -1.21 8.70 -15.26
N VAL A 34 -2.17 8.70 -14.34
CA VAL A 34 -2.21 9.64 -13.21
C VAL A 34 -1.06 9.38 -12.24
N ALA A 35 -0.73 8.12 -11.95
CA ALA A 35 0.40 7.73 -11.11
C ALA A 35 1.73 8.30 -11.64
N ASN A 36 1.93 8.29 -12.96
CA ASN A 36 3.12 8.90 -13.56
C ASN A 36 3.15 10.43 -13.37
N ALA A 37 2.00 11.12 -13.46
CA ALA A 37 1.94 12.55 -13.15
C ALA A 37 2.27 12.85 -11.68
N ILE A 38 1.87 11.96 -10.75
CA ILE A 38 2.23 12.06 -9.33
C ILE A 38 3.75 11.90 -9.16
N ARG A 39 4.40 10.94 -9.82
CA ARG A 39 5.86 10.75 -9.77
C ARG A 39 6.61 12.00 -10.23
N GLU A 40 6.14 12.66 -11.29
CA GLU A 40 6.74 13.91 -11.77
C GLU A 40 6.57 15.03 -10.74
N ARG A 41 5.38 15.14 -10.12
CA ARG A 41 5.11 16.14 -9.08
C ARG A 41 5.91 15.91 -7.81
N LEU A 42 6.15 14.65 -7.45
CA LEU A 42 6.85 14.21 -6.24
C LEU A 42 8.29 13.74 -6.51
N LYS A 43 8.89 14.16 -7.63
CA LYS A 43 10.23 13.70 -8.04
C LYS A 43 11.32 13.93 -6.98
N ASP A 44 11.11 14.90 -6.07
CA ASP A 44 12.02 15.30 -5.01
C ASP A 44 11.71 14.67 -3.65
N VAL A 45 10.59 13.98 -3.54
CA VAL A 45 10.06 13.39 -2.32
C VAL A 45 10.11 11.88 -2.46
N CYS A 46 10.64 11.20 -1.44
CA CYS A 46 10.54 9.74 -1.37
C CYS A 46 9.12 9.35 -0.96
N VAL A 47 8.43 8.57 -1.77
CA VAL A 47 7.02 8.20 -1.54
C VAL A 47 6.92 6.73 -1.18
N ILE A 48 6.34 6.44 -0.02
CA ILE A 48 6.15 5.07 0.48
C ILE A 48 4.66 4.78 0.69
N ASN A 49 4.14 3.80 -0.04
CA ASN A 49 2.78 3.30 0.10
C ASN A 49 2.75 2.17 1.15
N VAL A 50 2.06 2.39 2.26
CA VAL A 50 1.96 1.44 3.38
C VAL A 50 0.61 0.73 3.33
N CYS A 51 0.64 -0.56 3.02
CA CYS A 51 -0.53 -1.44 2.88
C CYS A 51 -0.60 -2.44 4.04
N SER A 52 -1.79 -2.83 4.45
CA SER A 52 -1.99 -3.89 5.45
C SER A 52 -3.46 -4.28 5.56
N SER A 53 -3.76 -5.32 6.32
CA SER A 53 -5.12 -5.53 6.85
C SER A 53 -5.49 -4.47 7.88
N PRO A 54 -6.79 -4.31 8.20
CA PRO A 54 -7.23 -3.43 9.29
C PRO A 54 -6.60 -3.86 10.63
N GLY A 55 -6.24 -2.87 11.45
CA GLY A 55 -5.71 -3.14 12.79
C GLY A 55 -4.28 -3.68 12.85
N SER A 56 -3.52 -3.73 11.76
CA SER A 56 -2.11 -4.19 11.75
C SER A 56 -1.13 -3.21 12.39
N GLY A 57 -1.55 -1.97 12.68
CA GLY A 57 -0.74 -0.97 13.38
C GLY A 57 -0.07 0.07 12.48
N LYS A 58 -0.53 0.29 11.23
CA LYS A 58 0.03 1.31 10.31
C LYS A 58 0.15 2.68 10.95
N THR A 59 -0.98 3.25 11.40
CA THR A 59 -1.04 4.58 12.01
C THR A 59 -0.08 4.71 13.19
N THR A 60 -0.04 3.70 14.08
CA THR A 60 0.87 3.69 15.23
C THR A 60 2.32 3.66 14.80
N LEU A 61 2.67 2.83 13.82
CA LEU A 61 4.03 2.76 13.29
C LEU A 61 4.47 4.12 12.72
N MET A 62 3.62 4.78 11.93
CA MET A 62 3.95 6.08 11.34
C MET A 62 4.06 7.18 12.40
N GLN A 63 3.23 7.15 13.45
CA GLN A 63 3.38 8.08 14.59
C GLN A 63 4.72 7.92 15.30
N GLU A 64 5.12 6.68 15.61
CA GLU A 64 6.42 6.42 16.25
C GLU A 64 7.60 6.77 15.32
N THR A 65 7.48 6.44 14.03
CA THR A 65 8.45 6.85 13.01
C THR A 65 8.62 8.36 12.97
N GLY A 66 7.52 9.11 12.93
CA GLY A 66 7.55 10.57 12.89
C GLY A 66 8.23 11.19 14.11
N LYS A 67 7.96 10.65 15.31
CA LYS A 67 8.62 11.09 16.53
C LYS A 67 10.14 10.83 16.51
N LEU A 68 10.55 9.64 16.07
CA LEU A 68 11.96 9.23 16.05
C LEU A 68 12.77 9.96 14.97
N LEU A 69 12.15 10.27 13.84
CA LEU A 69 12.82 10.91 12.71
C LEU A 69 12.59 12.42 12.61
N ALA A 70 11.91 13.04 13.57
CA ALA A 70 11.54 14.47 13.55
C ALA A 70 12.73 15.44 13.34
N ASN A 71 13.93 15.05 13.79
CA ASN A 71 15.14 15.86 13.62
C ASN A 71 15.93 15.50 12.34
N ASP A 72 15.61 14.42 11.68
CA ASP A 72 16.35 13.87 10.55
C ASP A 72 15.64 14.07 9.22
N LEU A 73 14.30 13.94 9.20
CA LEU A 73 13.47 13.98 7.99
C LEU A 73 12.19 14.79 8.23
N ASN A 74 11.82 15.58 7.23
CA ASN A 74 10.50 16.19 7.17
C ASN A 74 9.52 15.17 6.58
N ILE A 75 8.58 14.71 7.40
CA ILE A 75 7.63 13.67 7.06
C ILE A 75 6.24 14.27 6.87
N SER A 76 5.58 13.92 5.75
CA SER A 76 4.16 14.17 5.51
C SER A 76 3.42 12.84 5.33
N VAL A 77 2.11 12.82 5.61
CA VAL A 77 1.29 11.59 5.48
C VAL A 77 -0.04 11.90 4.81
N LEU A 78 -0.36 11.14 3.78
CA LEU A 78 -1.72 11.05 3.22
C LEU A 78 -2.39 9.79 3.79
N VAL A 79 -3.48 9.96 4.52
CA VAL A 79 -4.15 8.85 5.23
C VAL A 79 -5.44 8.49 4.52
N GLY A 80 -5.55 7.27 4.01
CA GLY A 80 -6.76 6.76 3.39
C GLY A 80 -7.65 6.01 4.38
N ASP A 81 -8.88 6.49 4.56
CA ASP A 81 -9.89 5.83 5.37
C ASP A 81 -11.25 5.91 4.69
N PRO A 82 -12.11 4.88 4.81
CA PRO A 82 -13.44 4.91 4.21
C PRO A 82 -14.35 6.04 4.70
N GLU A 83 -14.27 6.42 5.99
CA GLU A 83 -15.28 7.28 6.61
C GLU A 83 -14.74 8.30 7.63
N THR A 84 -13.58 8.05 8.28
CA THR A 84 -13.16 8.82 9.46
C THR A 84 -11.87 9.63 9.25
N GLU A 85 -11.73 10.73 10.00
CA GLU A 85 -10.51 11.56 9.99
C GLU A 85 -9.59 11.27 11.19
N ARG A 86 -9.87 10.22 11.96
CA ARG A 86 -9.21 9.95 13.25
C ARG A 86 -7.71 9.73 13.11
N ASP A 87 -7.28 9.03 12.06
CA ASP A 87 -5.87 8.69 11.91
C ASP A 87 -5.04 9.91 11.47
N ALA A 88 -5.56 10.79 10.61
CA ALA A 88 -4.89 12.05 10.29
C ALA A 88 -4.82 13.01 11.50
N ILE A 89 -5.85 13.03 12.36
CA ILE A 89 -5.82 13.80 13.62
C ILE A 89 -4.70 13.28 14.51
N ARG A 90 -4.60 11.96 14.71
CA ARG A 90 -3.53 11.33 15.51
C ARG A 90 -2.14 11.64 14.97
N MET A 91 -1.95 11.72 13.66
CA MET A 91 -0.67 12.12 13.05
C MET A 91 -0.34 13.58 13.39
N ARG A 92 -1.31 14.48 13.25
CA ARG A 92 -1.13 15.91 13.56
C ARG A 92 -0.83 16.17 15.04
N GLU A 93 -1.40 15.38 15.97
CA GLU A 93 -1.13 15.47 17.41
C GLU A 93 0.34 15.21 17.78
N VAL A 94 1.07 14.46 16.95
CA VAL A 94 2.51 14.23 17.13
C VAL A 94 3.38 15.11 16.22
N GLY A 95 2.80 16.15 15.61
CA GLY A 95 3.51 17.14 14.82
C GLY A 95 3.77 16.73 13.35
N ILE A 96 3.20 15.64 12.87
CA ILE A 96 3.32 15.22 11.48
C ILE A 96 2.32 16.00 10.61
N ASN A 97 2.79 16.53 9.48
CA ASN A 97 1.93 17.12 8.47
C ASN A 97 1.07 16.03 7.81
N ALA A 98 -0.22 15.99 8.09
CA ALA A 98 -1.09 14.92 7.63
C ALA A 98 -2.42 15.43 7.05
N LEU A 99 -2.84 14.82 5.92
CA LEU A 99 -4.13 15.05 5.28
C LEU A 99 -4.90 13.74 5.16
N GLN A 100 -6.20 13.78 5.50
CA GLN A 100 -7.11 12.65 5.33
C GLN A 100 -7.67 12.61 3.92
N ILE A 101 -7.66 11.41 3.32
CA ILE A 101 -8.37 11.07 2.09
C ILE A 101 -9.57 10.20 2.48
N VAL A 102 -10.78 10.74 2.39
CA VAL A 102 -12.01 9.99 2.61
C VAL A 102 -12.39 9.29 1.30
N THR A 103 -12.32 7.95 1.29
CA THR A 103 -12.53 7.17 0.06
C THR A 103 -14.00 6.91 -0.27
N GLY A 104 -14.94 7.33 0.59
CA GLY A 104 -16.38 7.16 0.35
C GLY A 104 -16.81 5.70 0.30
N GLY A 105 -16.25 4.86 1.17
CA GLY A 105 -16.56 3.43 1.25
C GLY A 105 -15.71 2.54 0.34
N MET A 106 -14.80 3.10 -0.49
CA MET A 106 -13.87 2.27 -1.26
C MET A 106 -12.81 1.65 -0.36
N CYS A 107 -12.42 0.42 -0.69
CA CYS A 107 -11.47 -0.39 0.07
C CYS A 107 -10.01 -0.16 -0.35
N HIS A 108 -9.71 0.90 -1.11
CA HIS A 108 -8.38 1.30 -1.59
C HIS A 108 -8.37 2.77 -1.98
N ILE A 109 -7.17 3.31 -2.16
CA ILE A 109 -6.92 4.63 -2.75
C ILE A 109 -6.60 4.43 -4.23
N GLU A 110 -7.06 5.35 -5.09
CA GLU A 110 -6.68 5.49 -6.49
C GLU A 110 -5.74 6.68 -6.69
N ALA A 111 -4.92 6.66 -7.75
CA ALA A 111 -3.96 7.72 -8.05
C ALA A 111 -4.65 9.10 -8.17
N GLN A 112 -5.87 9.17 -8.71
CA GLN A 112 -6.62 10.42 -8.80
C GLN A 112 -6.91 11.05 -7.44
N MET A 113 -7.13 10.24 -6.40
CA MET A 113 -7.35 10.75 -5.03
C MET A 113 -6.06 11.33 -4.45
N ILE A 114 -4.91 10.68 -4.71
CA ILE A 114 -3.60 11.22 -4.31
C ILE A 114 -3.34 12.55 -5.01
N LEU A 115 -3.56 12.63 -6.33
CA LEU A 115 -3.34 13.86 -7.09
C LEU A 115 -4.19 15.03 -6.55
N GLN A 116 -5.45 14.77 -6.22
CA GLN A 116 -6.33 15.75 -5.59
C GLN A 116 -5.86 16.13 -4.17
N ALA A 117 -5.46 15.16 -3.36
CA ALA A 117 -4.96 15.42 -2.01
C ALA A 117 -3.71 16.30 -2.01
N LEU A 118 -2.83 16.14 -3.00
CA LEU A 118 -1.64 16.97 -3.16
C LEU A 118 -1.94 18.46 -3.44
N ASP A 119 -3.15 18.81 -3.85
CA ASP A 119 -3.58 20.21 -3.99
C ASP A 119 -4.02 20.84 -2.65
N HIS A 120 -4.16 20.02 -1.61
CA HIS A 120 -4.68 20.44 -0.30
C HIS A 120 -3.68 20.25 0.86
N ILE A 121 -2.48 19.71 0.59
CA ILE A 121 -1.41 19.56 1.56
C ILE A 121 -0.16 20.29 1.10
N ASP A 122 0.46 21.06 1.99
CA ASP A 122 1.77 21.66 1.70
C ASP A 122 2.86 20.60 1.92
N ILE A 123 3.52 20.22 0.84
CA ILE A 123 4.64 19.25 0.84
C ILE A 123 5.99 19.94 0.65
N THR A 124 6.05 21.28 0.75
CA THR A 124 7.30 22.02 0.60
C THR A 124 8.31 21.57 1.65
N GLY A 125 9.50 21.16 1.21
CA GLY A 125 10.55 20.66 2.09
C GLY A 125 10.32 19.26 2.66
N THR A 126 9.25 18.55 2.25
CA THR A 126 9.03 17.15 2.63
C THR A 126 10.10 16.25 2.03
N ASP A 127 10.77 15.44 2.85
CA ASP A 127 11.74 14.43 2.44
C ASP A 127 11.06 13.09 2.16
N LEU A 128 10.07 12.74 2.98
CA LEU A 128 9.36 11.46 2.97
C LEU A 128 7.85 11.68 3.04
N LEU A 129 7.13 11.18 2.05
CA LEU A 129 5.67 11.14 2.03
C LEU A 129 5.19 9.70 2.22
N PHE A 130 4.48 9.45 3.31
CA PHE A 130 3.73 8.21 3.45
C PHE A 130 2.35 8.33 2.82
N ILE A 131 1.95 7.28 2.14
CA ILE A 131 0.55 7.02 1.78
C ILE A 131 0.08 5.86 2.67
N GLU A 132 -0.68 6.15 3.71
CA GLU A 132 -1.36 5.13 4.50
C GLU A 132 -2.58 4.64 3.72
N ASN A 133 -2.49 3.46 3.13
CA ASN A 133 -3.58 2.90 2.35
C ASN A 133 -4.70 2.37 3.26
N VAL A 134 -5.90 2.25 2.70
CA VAL A 134 -7.02 1.61 3.39
C VAL A 134 -6.63 0.19 3.82
N GLY A 135 -7.10 -0.23 5.00
CA GLY A 135 -6.82 -1.56 5.54
C GLY A 135 -7.42 -2.67 4.68
N ASN A 136 -6.66 -3.15 3.69
CA ASN A 136 -7.02 -4.23 2.76
C ASN A 136 -5.76 -4.76 2.06
N LEU A 137 -5.63 -6.10 1.93
CA LEU A 137 -4.49 -6.72 1.22
C LEU A 137 -4.81 -7.07 -0.24
N LEU A 138 -6.06 -6.98 -0.68
CA LEU A 138 -6.46 -7.36 -2.03
C LEU A 138 -6.53 -6.15 -2.96
N CYS A 139 -7.45 -5.22 -2.70
CA CYS A 139 -7.74 -4.10 -3.60
C CYS A 139 -6.54 -3.17 -3.83
N PRO A 140 -5.81 -2.71 -2.80
CA PRO A 140 -4.68 -1.78 -2.99
C PRO A 140 -3.55 -2.34 -3.84
N SER A 141 -3.40 -3.67 -3.90
CA SER A 141 -2.33 -4.31 -4.69
C SER A 141 -2.44 -4.07 -6.20
N ALA A 142 -3.63 -3.66 -6.67
CA ALA A 142 -3.89 -3.46 -8.09
C ALA A 142 -3.54 -2.05 -8.58
N PHE A 143 -3.43 -1.08 -7.67
CA PHE A 143 -3.31 0.34 -7.99
C PHE A 143 -1.91 0.85 -7.70
N ASP A 144 -1.32 1.47 -8.70
CA ASP A 144 -0.11 2.27 -8.60
C ASP A 144 -0.52 3.68 -8.16
N LEU A 145 0.07 4.20 -7.09
CA LEU A 145 -0.23 5.52 -6.55
C LEU A 145 0.87 6.54 -6.84
N GLY A 146 1.86 6.17 -7.68
CA GLY A 146 3.04 6.97 -7.93
C GLY A 146 4.10 6.85 -6.84
N GLU A 147 3.97 5.83 -5.99
CA GLU A 147 4.95 5.53 -4.94
C GLU A 147 6.30 5.05 -5.51
N ASP A 148 7.38 5.33 -4.76
CA ASP A 148 8.70 4.77 -5.04
C ASP A 148 8.86 3.36 -4.46
N TYR A 149 8.25 3.13 -3.29
CA TYR A 149 8.31 1.85 -2.58
C TYR A 149 6.95 1.50 -1.98
N ARG A 150 6.63 0.21 -1.98
CA ARG A 150 5.47 -0.34 -1.28
C ARG A 150 5.92 -1.19 -0.10
N VAL A 151 5.33 -0.93 1.06
CA VAL A 151 5.59 -1.66 2.30
C VAL A 151 4.32 -2.33 2.75
N THR A 152 4.36 -3.64 3.00
CA THR A 152 3.21 -4.38 3.52
C THR A 152 3.42 -4.72 4.98
N LEU A 153 2.53 -4.24 5.87
CA LEU A 153 2.46 -4.68 7.26
C LEU A 153 1.60 -5.93 7.35
N LEU A 154 2.13 -6.93 8.05
CA LEU A 154 1.42 -8.15 8.42
C LEU A 154 1.52 -8.34 9.93
N ALA A 155 0.39 -8.21 10.65
CA ALA A 155 0.39 -8.46 12.09
C ALA A 155 0.44 -9.95 12.41
N THR A 156 1.18 -10.32 13.46
CA THR A 156 1.28 -11.71 13.92
C THR A 156 -0.08 -12.34 14.28
N THR A 157 -1.09 -11.51 14.53
CA THR A 157 -2.47 -11.92 14.81
C THR A 157 -3.30 -12.29 13.58
N GLU A 158 -2.77 -12.09 12.36
CA GLU A 158 -3.53 -12.32 11.11
C GLU A 158 -3.33 -13.72 10.51
N GLY A 159 -2.31 -14.45 10.96
CA GLY A 159 -1.87 -15.72 10.40
C GLY A 159 -0.78 -15.58 9.34
N ASP A 160 0.08 -16.58 9.24
CA ASP A 160 1.30 -16.60 8.44
C ASP A 160 1.10 -17.06 6.98
N ASP A 161 -0.14 -17.37 6.59
CA ASP A 161 -0.51 -17.79 5.24
C ASP A 161 -0.85 -16.65 4.25
N LYS A 162 -0.75 -15.39 4.69
CA LYS A 162 -1.15 -14.23 3.89
C LYS A 162 -0.38 -14.06 2.58
N PRO A 163 0.94 -14.32 2.49
CA PRO A 163 1.64 -14.19 1.22
C PRO A 163 1.06 -15.12 0.13
N LYS A 164 0.65 -16.33 0.49
CA LYS A 164 0.01 -17.27 -0.45
C LYS A 164 -1.44 -16.92 -0.77
N LYS A 165 -2.16 -16.31 0.18
CA LYS A 165 -3.56 -15.87 -0.03
C LYS A 165 -3.68 -14.60 -0.87
N TYR A 166 -2.72 -13.68 -0.72
CA TYR A 166 -2.72 -12.37 -1.39
C TYR A 166 -1.40 -12.13 -2.13
N PRO A 167 -0.99 -13.03 -3.03
CA PRO A 167 0.36 -13.02 -3.60
C PRO A 167 0.70 -11.71 -4.30
N ARG A 168 -0.27 -11.05 -4.96
CA ARG A 168 -0.01 -9.80 -5.66
C ARG A 168 0.49 -8.69 -4.73
N MET A 169 -0.04 -8.60 -3.50
CA MET A 169 0.40 -7.60 -2.53
C MET A 169 1.89 -7.77 -2.22
N PHE A 170 2.32 -8.99 -1.91
CA PHE A 170 3.71 -9.27 -1.57
C PHE A 170 4.64 -9.24 -2.79
N LEU A 171 4.15 -9.61 -3.98
CA LEU A 171 4.90 -9.51 -5.23
C LEU A 171 5.29 -8.08 -5.56
N THR A 172 4.42 -7.11 -5.23
CA THR A 172 4.62 -5.68 -5.52
C THR A 172 5.20 -4.90 -4.33
N SER A 173 5.59 -5.56 -3.24
CA SER A 173 6.19 -4.93 -2.06
C SER A 173 7.69 -5.12 -2.03
N GLU A 174 8.44 -4.08 -1.70
CA GLU A 174 9.87 -4.13 -1.43
C GLU A 174 10.16 -4.66 -0.04
N LEU A 175 9.27 -4.37 0.93
CA LEU A 175 9.45 -4.75 2.33
C LEU A 175 8.14 -5.31 2.91
N MET A 176 8.25 -6.43 3.63
CA MET A 176 7.23 -6.94 4.53
C MET A 176 7.65 -6.68 5.98
N LEU A 177 6.83 -5.94 6.72
CA LEU A 177 6.98 -5.72 8.15
C LEU A 177 6.06 -6.68 8.91
N VAL A 178 6.63 -7.64 9.63
CA VAL A 178 5.90 -8.48 10.57
C VAL A 178 5.71 -7.70 11.85
N SER A 179 4.51 -7.14 12.03
CA SER A 179 4.19 -6.26 13.16
C SER A 179 3.63 -7.02 14.35
N LYS A 180 3.65 -6.37 15.53
CA LYS A 180 3.19 -6.94 16.80
C LYS A 180 3.97 -8.19 17.20
N SER A 181 5.29 -8.17 17.02
CA SER A 181 6.18 -9.30 17.38
C SER A 181 6.12 -9.66 18.86
N ASP A 182 5.74 -8.72 19.70
CA ASP A 182 5.47 -8.92 21.13
C ASP A 182 4.39 -9.96 21.43
N LEU A 183 3.50 -10.22 20.45
CA LEU A 183 2.44 -11.22 20.57
C LEU A 183 2.84 -12.62 20.09
N LEU A 184 4.02 -12.81 19.48
CA LEU A 184 4.50 -14.12 19.00
C LEU A 184 4.38 -15.24 20.02
N PRO A 185 4.66 -15.05 21.33
CA PRO A 185 4.50 -16.11 22.32
C PRO A 185 3.05 -16.57 22.54
N TYR A 186 2.06 -15.83 22.06
CA TYR A 186 0.65 -16.03 22.35
C TYR A 186 -0.21 -16.40 21.14
N VAL A 187 0.39 -16.41 19.93
CA VAL A 187 -0.31 -16.65 18.67
C VAL A 187 0.37 -17.77 17.86
N PRO A 188 -0.38 -18.56 17.10
CA PRO A 188 0.19 -19.58 16.22
C PRO A 188 0.73 -18.96 14.93
N PHE A 189 1.81 -18.17 15.02
CA PHE A 189 2.43 -17.48 13.90
C PHE A 189 3.92 -17.86 13.82
N SER A 190 4.38 -18.24 12.64
CA SER A 190 5.78 -18.55 12.37
C SER A 190 6.39 -17.50 11.45
N VAL A 191 7.36 -16.74 11.98
CA VAL A 191 8.11 -15.74 11.18
C VAL A 191 8.90 -16.43 10.06
N ASP A 192 9.47 -17.63 10.31
CA ASP A 192 10.22 -18.38 9.30
C ASP A 192 9.29 -18.87 8.18
N ALA A 193 8.09 -19.36 8.52
CA ALA A 193 7.13 -19.83 7.53
C ALA A 193 6.63 -18.67 6.63
N VAL A 194 6.21 -17.56 7.22
CA VAL A 194 5.73 -16.42 6.46
C VAL A 194 6.83 -15.79 5.61
N THR A 195 8.07 -15.75 6.11
CA THR A 195 9.23 -15.26 5.34
C THR A 195 9.52 -16.15 4.14
N LYS A 196 9.48 -17.46 4.32
CA LYS A 196 9.63 -18.43 3.23
C LYS A 196 8.54 -18.23 2.19
N ASP A 197 7.28 -18.16 2.61
CA ASP A 197 6.13 -17.99 1.72
C ASP A 197 6.18 -16.64 0.97
N ALA A 198 6.59 -15.56 1.64
CA ALA A 198 6.77 -14.27 1.00
C ALA A 198 7.88 -14.29 -0.06
N ARG A 199 9.01 -14.97 0.20
CA ARG A 199 10.12 -15.10 -0.74
C ARG A 199 9.83 -16.08 -1.89
N GLU A 200 8.94 -17.04 -1.71
CA GLU A 200 8.42 -17.85 -2.83
C GLU A 200 7.61 -17.00 -3.81
N VAL A 201 6.89 -15.98 -3.32
CA VAL A 201 6.11 -15.03 -4.13
C VAL A 201 7.01 -13.95 -4.73
N ASN A 202 7.89 -13.36 -3.93
CA ASN A 202 8.82 -12.31 -4.32
C ASN A 202 10.22 -12.60 -3.74
N PRO A 203 11.13 -13.16 -4.54
CA PRO A 203 12.48 -13.51 -4.06
C PRO A 203 13.30 -12.33 -3.51
N ASN A 204 12.94 -11.10 -3.88
CA ASN A 204 13.67 -9.88 -3.50
C ASN A 204 13.04 -9.17 -2.30
N ILE A 205 11.92 -9.65 -1.76
CA ILE A 205 11.25 -8.98 -0.65
C ILE A 205 12.12 -8.97 0.61
N GLU A 206 12.37 -7.79 1.14
CA GLU A 206 12.98 -7.63 2.45
C GLU A 206 11.95 -7.99 3.55
N VAL A 207 12.39 -8.53 4.67
CA VAL A 207 11.51 -8.88 5.78
C VAL A 207 12.12 -8.40 7.08
N MET A 208 11.35 -7.61 7.84
CA MET A 208 11.71 -7.14 9.18
C MET A 208 10.61 -7.48 10.15
N THR A 209 10.98 -7.72 11.41
CA THR A 209 10.04 -7.98 12.50
C THR A 209 10.06 -6.81 13.46
N ILE A 210 8.87 -6.26 13.78
CA ILE A 210 8.76 -5.05 14.60
C ILE A 210 7.71 -5.18 15.71
N SER A 211 7.96 -4.49 16.83
CA SER A 211 6.97 -4.18 17.85
C SER A 211 7.06 -2.70 18.22
N THR A 212 6.03 -1.93 17.87
CA THR A 212 5.92 -0.53 18.30
C THR A 212 5.70 -0.41 19.82
N LEU A 213 5.08 -1.42 20.44
CA LEU A 213 4.85 -1.45 21.89
C LEU A 213 6.14 -1.61 22.68
N LYS A 214 7.06 -2.48 22.20
CA LYS A 214 8.34 -2.76 22.85
C LYS A 214 9.52 -1.99 22.25
N ASN A 215 9.28 -1.20 21.21
CA ASN A 215 10.31 -0.49 20.45
C ASN A 215 11.37 -1.44 19.84
N GLU A 216 10.95 -2.66 19.46
CA GLU A 216 11.82 -3.66 18.84
C GLU A 216 11.75 -3.53 17.30
N GLY A 217 12.91 -3.57 16.62
CA GLY A 217 13.01 -3.48 15.15
C GLY A 217 12.69 -2.09 14.56
N ILE A 218 12.34 -1.10 15.38
CA ILE A 218 11.94 0.23 14.92
C ILE A 218 13.16 1.03 14.43
N GLU A 219 14.31 0.87 15.05
CA GLU A 219 15.55 1.51 14.58
C GLU A 219 15.96 0.99 13.19
N GLU A 220 15.88 -0.31 12.95
CA GLU A 220 16.15 -0.92 11.65
C GLU A 220 15.19 -0.40 10.57
N TRP A 221 13.91 -0.31 10.88
CA TRP A 221 12.90 0.32 10.04
C TRP A 221 13.24 1.80 9.72
N CYS A 222 13.60 2.59 10.73
CA CYS A 222 13.98 3.99 10.54
C CYS A 222 15.24 4.14 9.66
N ASN A 223 16.23 3.26 9.83
CA ASN A 223 17.43 3.24 9.01
C ASN A 223 17.13 2.87 7.56
N TRP A 224 16.22 1.91 7.32
CA TRP A 224 15.72 1.56 5.99
C TRP A 224 15.08 2.77 5.30
N LEU A 225 14.24 3.52 6.02
CA LEU A 225 13.62 4.75 5.48
C LEU A 225 14.65 5.81 5.10
N LYS A 226 15.64 6.08 5.97
CA LYS A 226 16.72 7.04 5.68
C LYS A 226 17.50 6.65 4.44
N GLU A 227 17.78 5.36 4.28
CA GLU A 227 18.48 4.85 3.09
C GLU A 227 17.63 5.04 1.81
N LYS A 228 16.31 4.76 1.86
CA LYS A 228 15.42 4.96 0.70
C LYS A 228 15.31 6.45 0.32
N VAL A 229 15.20 7.34 1.28
CA VAL A 229 15.23 8.80 1.05
C VAL A 229 16.54 9.23 0.42
N LYS A 230 17.69 8.72 0.90
CA LYS A 230 19.00 9.00 0.34
C LYS A 230 19.11 8.51 -1.10
N GLN A 231 18.71 7.27 -1.39
CA GLN A 231 18.70 6.69 -2.75
C GLN A 231 17.85 7.53 -3.71
N LYS A 232 16.68 8.01 -3.28
CA LYS A 232 15.84 8.91 -4.09
C LYS A 232 16.58 10.20 -4.45
N LYS A 233 17.23 10.85 -3.48
CA LYS A 233 18.00 12.07 -3.70
C LYS A 233 19.19 11.87 -4.64
N GLU A 234 19.91 10.76 -4.50
CA GLU A 234 21.07 10.43 -5.34
C GLU A 234 20.67 10.11 -6.79
N SER A 235 19.58 9.35 -6.99
CA SER A 235 19.08 9.02 -8.33
C SER A 235 18.68 10.25 -9.13
N ARG A 236 18.12 11.24 -8.45
CA ARG A 236 17.76 12.53 -9.05
C ARG A 236 18.97 13.33 -9.53
N LEU A 237 19.98 13.47 -8.67
CA LEU A 237 21.21 14.21 -9.04
C LEU A 237 21.87 13.63 -10.30
N GLN A 238 21.81 12.31 -10.49
CA GLN A 238 22.32 11.64 -11.69
C GLN A 238 21.49 11.93 -12.95
N THR A 239 20.20 12.25 -12.80
CA THR A 239 19.32 12.55 -13.94
C THR A 239 19.46 14.00 -14.41
N GLU A 240 19.78 14.93 -13.51
CA GLU A 240 20.01 16.35 -13.84
C GLU A 240 21.37 16.62 -14.52
N VAL A 241 22.33 15.69 -14.42
CA VAL A 241 23.68 15.82 -15.01
C VAL A 241 23.75 15.27 -16.45
N LYS A 242 22.70 14.62 -16.94
CA LYS A 242 22.59 14.11 -18.31
C LYS A 242 21.78 15.04 -19.20
#